data_c751e53fe0b586f5520085285b300b1c
#
_entry.id   c751e53fe0b586f5520085285b300b1c
#
_cell.length_a   1.000
_cell.length_b   1.000
_cell.length_c   1.000
_cell.angle_alpha   90.00
_cell.angle_beta   90.00
_cell.angle_gamma   90.00
#
_symmetry.space_group_name_H-M   'P 1'
#
loop_
_entity.id
_entity.type
_entity.pdbx_description
1 polymer ?
#
loop_
_entity_poly.entity_id
_entity_poly.type
_entity_poly.pdbx_seq_one_letter_code
_entity_poly.pdbx_strand_id
1 'polypeptide(L)'
;PRQDSFDITVASELMAIFCLATDLKDLEKRISNITIGYTRDKTPIYAKDLNAHGPMTVLLKEAIRPNVTQTLENNPAIIHGGPFANIAHGCNSVIATKAGLKLADYVVTEAGFGADLGAEKFLNIKCRKSGIKPDCVVIVATIRALKMHGGVTKDELKNENVKALKKGLVNLERHINNTLSLIHI
;
A
#
# COMPACT_ATOMS: atom_id res chain seq x y z
N PRO A 1 -16.45 -24.44 -19.31
CA PRO A 1 -15.21 -24.25 -18.60
C PRO A 1 -14.56 -22.95 -19.08
N ARG A 2 -14.03 -22.16 -18.17
CA ARG A 2 -13.28 -20.94 -18.46
C ARG A 2 -11.81 -21.21 -18.07
N GLN A 3 -10.89 -20.81 -18.93
CA GLN A 3 -9.48 -20.79 -18.57
C GLN A 3 -9.25 -19.64 -17.60
N ASP A 4 -8.60 -19.92 -16.49
CA ASP A 4 -8.28 -18.95 -15.45
C ASP A 4 -6.86 -19.21 -14.93
N SER A 5 -6.29 -18.21 -14.28
CA SER A 5 -4.97 -18.33 -13.68
C SER A 5 -4.92 -17.54 -12.38
N PHE A 6 -4.00 -17.90 -11.50
CA PHE A 6 -3.70 -17.18 -10.29
C PHE A 6 -2.31 -16.59 -10.37
N ASP A 7 -2.20 -15.32 -10.04
CA ASP A 7 -0.95 -14.64 -9.85
C ASP A 7 -0.46 -14.82 -8.39
N ILE A 8 0.32 -13.90 -7.90
CA ILE A 8 0.78 -13.91 -6.52
C ILE A 8 -0.33 -13.40 -5.58
N THR A 9 -0.42 -13.95 -4.37
CA THR A 9 -1.45 -13.60 -3.36
C THR A 9 -1.54 -12.09 -3.09
N VAL A 10 -0.43 -11.38 -3.07
CA VAL A 10 -0.37 -9.93 -2.83
C VAL A 10 -0.99 -9.09 -3.95
N ALA A 11 -1.24 -9.69 -5.11
CA ALA A 11 -1.93 -9.08 -6.25
C ALA A 11 -3.45 -9.33 -6.25
N SER A 12 -4.01 -9.88 -5.17
CA SER A 12 -5.42 -10.19 -5.05
C SER A 12 -6.22 -9.06 -4.40
N GLU A 13 -7.51 -8.95 -4.76
CA GLU A 13 -8.47 -8.09 -4.07
C GLU A 13 -8.55 -8.41 -2.57
N LEU A 14 -8.41 -9.68 -2.20
CA LEU A 14 -8.41 -10.14 -0.82
C LEU A 14 -7.30 -9.49 0.01
N MET A 15 -6.08 -9.33 -0.55
CA MET A 15 -4.98 -8.67 0.14
C MET A 15 -5.26 -7.16 0.34
N ALA A 16 -5.87 -6.49 -0.61
CA ALA A 16 -6.28 -5.10 -0.48
C ALA A 16 -7.34 -4.93 0.62
N ILE A 17 -8.34 -5.79 0.64
CA ILE A 17 -9.39 -5.84 1.67
C ILE A 17 -8.77 -6.09 3.05
N PHE A 18 -7.91 -7.09 3.16
CA PHE A 18 -7.22 -7.47 4.39
C PHE A 18 -6.44 -6.29 4.99
N CYS A 19 -5.70 -5.55 4.17
CA CYS A 19 -4.90 -4.42 4.63
C CYS A 19 -5.73 -3.20 5.04
N LEU A 20 -6.95 -3.08 4.54
CA LEU A 20 -7.87 -1.99 4.89
C LEU A 20 -8.87 -2.36 6.00
N ALA A 21 -8.95 -3.62 6.38
CA ALA A 21 -9.81 -4.06 7.47
C ALA A 21 -9.35 -3.52 8.83
N THR A 22 -10.29 -3.26 9.71
CA THR A 22 -10.05 -2.75 11.06
C THR A 22 -10.08 -3.84 12.13
N ASP A 23 -10.79 -4.91 11.87
CA ASP A 23 -10.93 -6.08 12.73
C ASP A 23 -11.47 -7.28 11.92
N LEU A 24 -11.66 -8.42 12.60
CA LEU A 24 -12.11 -9.65 11.94
C LEU A 24 -13.56 -9.54 11.41
N LYS A 25 -14.43 -8.80 12.09
CA LYS A 25 -15.83 -8.61 11.63
C LYS A 25 -15.89 -7.70 10.40
N ASP A 26 -15.09 -6.64 10.39
CA ASP A 26 -14.96 -5.76 9.22
C ASP A 26 -14.35 -6.52 8.04
N LEU A 27 -13.36 -7.38 8.30
CA LEU A 27 -12.78 -8.27 7.28
C LEU A 27 -13.86 -9.17 6.65
N GLU A 28 -14.63 -9.89 7.47
CA GLU A 28 -15.72 -10.76 7.01
C GLU A 28 -16.74 -10.00 6.18
N LYS A 29 -17.17 -8.83 6.67
CA LYS A 29 -18.12 -7.97 5.96
C LYS A 29 -17.58 -7.52 4.59
N ARG A 30 -16.30 -7.18 4.49
CA ARG A 30 -15.68 -6.78 3.22
C ARG A 30 -15.57 -7.96 2.26
N ILE A 31 -15.11 -9.11 2.74
CA ILE A 31 -15.00 -10.34 1.96
C ILE A 31 -16.38 -10.73 1.42
N SER A 32 -17.43 -10.63 2.24
CA SER A 32 -18.80 -10.96 1.82
C SER A 32 -19.28 -10.18 0.60
N ASN A 33 -18.72 -8.99 0.38
CA ASN A 33 -19.09 -8.08 -0.72
C ASN A 33 -18.17 -8.17 -1.95
N ILE A 34 -17.20 -9.07 -1.97
CA ILE A 34 -16.40 -9.31 -3.18
C ILE A 34 -17.33 -9.76 -4.31
N THR A 35 -17.30 -9.03 -5.42
CA THR A 35 -18.09 -9.38 -6.62
C THR A 35 -17.39 -10.50 -7.37
N ILE A 36 -18.02 -11.66 -7.48
CA ILE A 36 -17.47 -12.84 -8.13
C ILE A 36 -17.99 -13.05 -9.56
N GLY A 37 -19.01 -12.32 -9.96
CA GLY A 37 -19.58 -12.39 -11.27
C GLY A 37 -20.89 -11.62 -11.38
N TYR A 38 -21.57 -11.83 -12.49
CA TYR A 38 -22.86 -11.21 -12.78
C TYR A 38 -23.83 -12.25 -13.35
N THR A 39 -25.11 -12.09 -13.03
CA THR A 39 -26.19 -12.83 -13.69
C THR A 39 -26.30 -12.40 -15.17
N ARG A 40 -27.14 -13.10 -15.93
CA ARG A 40 -27.45 -12.71 -17.32
C ARG A 40 -28.06 -11.29 -17.40
N ASP A 41 -28.79 -10.88 -16.36
CA ASP A 41 -29.40 -9.56 -16.24
C ASP A 41 -28.45 -8.51 -15.65
N LYS A 42 -27.14 -8.80 -15.59
CA LYS A 42 -26.08 -7.95 -15.05
C LYS A 42 -26.23 -7.59 -13.56
N THR A 43 -26.98 -8.38 -12.80
CA THR A 43 -27.02 -8.25 -11.33
C THR A 43 -25.76 -8.84 -10.74
N PRO A 44 -25.02 -8.13 -9.85
CA PRO A 44 -23.79 -8.64 -9.25
C PRO A 44 -24.06 -9.83 -8.33
N ILE A 45 -23.17 -10.80 -8.37
CA ILE A 45 -23.13 -11.96 -7.48
C ILE A 45 -21.91 -11.78 -6.57
N TYR A 46 -22.10 -11.96 -5.27
CA TYR A 46 -21.10 -11.71 -4.24
C TYR A 46 -20.61 -13.01 -3.61
N ALA A 47 -19.47 -12.95 -2.93
CA ALA A 47 -18.92 -14.09 -2.19
C ALA A 47 -19.88 -14.62 -1.11
N LYS A 48 -20.72 -13.77 -0.53
CA LYS A 48 -21.79 -14.17 0.42
C LYS A 48 -22.85 -15.08 -0.22
N ASP A 49 -23.13 -14.90 -1.52
CA ASP A 49 -24.14 -15.70 -2.22
C ASP A 49 -23.69 -17.16 -2.41
N LEU A 50 -22.37 -17.40 -2.34
CA LEU A 50 -21.77 -18.73 -2.30
C LEU A 50 -21.49 -19.23 -0.87
N ASN A 51 -21.80 -18.46 0.16
CA ASN A 51 -21.39 -18.73 1.55
C ASN A 51 -19.86 -18.89 1.74
N ALA A 52 -19.05 -18.30 0.85
CA ALA A 52 -17.60 -18.43 0.88
C ALA A 52 -16.91 -17.50 1.89
N HIS A 53 -17.53 -16.40 2.26
CA HIS A 53 -16.95 -15.36 3.12
C HIS A 53 -16.56 -15.88 4.51
N GLY A 54 -17.38 -16.71 5.15
CA GLY A 54 -17.10 -17.28 6.45
C GLY A 54 -15.84 -18.16 6.46
N PRO A 55 -15.75 -19.20 5.63
CA PRO A 55 -14.54 -20.01 5.49
C PRO A 55 -13.28 -19.19 5.16
N MET A 56 -13.37 -18.20 4.25
CA MET A 56 -12.27 -17.31 3.93
C MET A 56 -11.80 -16.51 5.15
N THR A 57 -12.74 -16.00 5.93
CA THR A 57 -12.43 -15.25 7.17
C THR A 57 -11.76 -16.13 8.21
N VAL A 58 -12.20 -17.38 8.36
CA VAL A 58 -11.58 -18.34 9.29
C VAL A 58 -10.13 -18.63 8.91
N LEU A 59 -9.84 -18.81 7.61
CA LEU A 59 -8.48 -19.01 7.12
C LEU A 59 -7.55 -17.81 7.42
N LEU A 60 -8.11 -16.60 7.47
CA LEU A 60 -7.36 -15.36 7.75
C LEU A 60 -7.32 -14.97 9.23
N LYS A 61 -7.99 -15.72 10.11
CA LYS A 61 -8.13 -15.38 11.53
C LYS A 61 -6.80 -15.16 12.26
N GLU A 62 -5.80 -16.00 11.99
CA GLU A 62 -4.47 -15.83 12.58
C GLU A 62 -3.65 -14.79 11.82
N ALA A 63 -3.79 -14.74 10.51
CA ALA A 63 -3.07 -13.79 9.66
C ALA A 63 -3.40 -12.33 9.97
N ILE A 64 -4.61 -12.02 10.47
CA ILE A 64 -5.02 -10.64 10.78
C ILE A 64 -4.25 -10.03 11.97
N ARG A 65 -3.49 -10.82 12.71
CA ARG A 65 -2.64 -10.34 13.81
C ARG A 65 -1.32 -9.85 13.26
N PRO A 66 -0.92 -8.58 13.51
CA PRO A 66 0.38 -8.10 13.07
C PRO A 66 1.54 -8.88 13.68
N ASN A 67 2.58 -9.11 12.88
CA ASN A 67 3.83 -9.67 13.37
C ASN A 67 4.71 -8.56 13.92
N VAL A 68 5.18 -8.72 15.16
CA VAL A 68 6.15 -7.81 15.76
C VAL A 68 7.51 -8.47 15.75
N THR A 69 8.50 -7.77 15.25
CA THR A 69 9.90 -8.20 15.19
C THR A 69 10.82 -7.09 15.67
N GLN A 70 12.11 -7.38 15.77
CA GLN A 70 13.12 -6.44 16.21
C GLN A 70 14.12 -6.20 15.07
N THR A 71 14.48 -4.93 14.84
CA THR A 71 15.55 -4.57 13.90
C THR A 71 16.92 -4.84 14.51
N LEU A 72 17.97 -4.79 13.68
CA LEU A 72 19.36 -4.94 14.13
C LEU A 72 19.78 -3.84 15.12
N GLU A 73 19.14 -2.67 15.05
CA GLU A 73 19.34 -1.55 15.98
C GLU A 73 18.45 -1.65 17.24
N ASN A 74 17.82 -2.79 17.48
CA ASN A 74 16.94 -3.05 18.62
C ASN A 74 15.65 -2.20 18.66
N ASN A 75 15.20 -1.70 17.52
CA ASN A 75 13.92 -1.02 17.43
C ASN A 75 12.80 -2.01 17.07
N PRO A 76 11.57 -1.84 17.60
CA PRO A 76 10.45 -2.67 17.20
C PRO A 76 10.05 -2.37 15.76
N ALA A 77 9.69 -3.40 15.00
CA ALA A 77 9.11 -3.31 13.68
C ALA A 77 7.85 -4.16 13.59
N ILE A 78 6.81 -3.63 12.96
CA ILE A 78 5.54 -4.33 12.75
C ILE A 78 5.44 -4.68 11.27
N ILE A 79 5.35 -5.97 10.96
CA ILE A 79 5.22 -6.47 9.59
C ILE A 79 3.83 -7.05 9.42
N HIS A 80 3.02 -6.46 8.55
CA HIS A 80 1.65 -6.91 8.35
C HIS A 80 1.05 -6.43 7.04
N GLY A 81 0.59 -7.37 6.23
CA GLY A 81 0.06 -7.10 4.91
C GLY A 81 1.14 -6.70 3.91
N GLY A 82 0.81 -6.68 2.64
CA GLY A 82 1.78 -6.35 1.59
C GLY A 82 1.11 -6.25 0.22
N PRO A 83 0.09 -5.38 0.05
CA PRO A 83 -0.55 -5.22 -1.24
C PRO A 83 0.38 -4.47 -2.19
N PHE A 84 0.44 -4.87 -3.46
CA PHE A 84 1.24 -4.17 -4.45
C PHE A 84 0.67 -2.78 -4.76
N ALA A 85 1.52 -1.76 -4.81
CA ALA A 85 1.11 -0.39 -5.05
C ALA A 85 0.56 -0.15 -6.47
N ASN A 86 0.94 -0.95 -7.44
CA ASN A 86 0.39 -0.90 -8.80
C ASN A 86 -1.00 -1.55 -8.92
N ILE A 87 -1.42 -2.32 -7.93
CA ILE A 87 -2.71 -3.04 -7.92
C ILE A 87 -3.63 -2.50 -6.82
N ALA A 88 -3.09 -2.25 -5.63
CA ALA A 88 -3.81 -1.76 -4.46
C ALA A 88 -3.14 -0.52 -3.86
N HIS A 89 -3.29 -0.25 -2.56
CA HIS A 89 -2.73 0.94 -1.92
C HIS A 89 -1.24 0.85 -1.56
N GLY A 90 -0.60 -0.33 -1.71
CA GLY A 90 0.86 -0.48 -1.70
C GLY A 90 1.58 -0.22 -0.39
N CYS A 91 0.91 -0.33 0.75
CA CYS A 91 1.50 -0.13 2.06
C CYS A 91 0.89 -1.08 3.09
N ASN A 92 1.49 -1.18 4.26
CA ASN A 92 1.05 -2.08 5.33
C ASN A 92 -0.41 -1.85 5.77
N SER A 93 -0.91 -2.74 6.62
CA SER A 93 -2.31 -2.72 7.06
C SER A 93 -2.66 -1.53 7.98
N VAL A 94 -3.93 -1.20 8.00
CA VAL A 94 -4.51 -0.23 8.95
C VAL A 94 -4.33 -0.71 10.40
N ILE A 95 -4.51 -2.01 10.65
CA ILE A 95 -4.34 -2.61 11.98
C ILE A 95 -2.92 -2.40 12.49
N ALA A 96 -1.90 -2.68 11.67
CA ALA A 96 -0.50 -2.51 12.03
C ALA A 96 -0.17 -1.05 12.39
N THR A 97 -0.59 -0.11 11.54
CA THR A 97 -0.35 1.32 11.79
C THR A 97 -1.05 1.80 13.06
N LYS A 98 -2.33 1.43 13.26
CA LYS A 98 -3.06 1.79 14.48
C LYS A 98 -2.47 1.14 15.74
N ALA A 99 -1.95 -0.08 15.65
CA ALA A 99 -1.25 -0.72 16.75
C ALA A 99 0.04 0.04 17.08
N GLY A 100 0.86 0.36 16.09
CA GLY A 100 2.07 1.16 16.26
C GLY A 100 1.81 2.49 16.95
N LEU A 101 0.78 3.24 16.51
CA LEU A 101 0.38 4.53 17.09
C LEU A 101 -0.08 4.44 18.55
N LYS A 102 -0.46 3.25 19.02
CA LYS A 102 -0.80 3.02 20.46
C LYS A 102 0.41 2.60 21.28
N LEU A 103 1.46 2.08 20.66
CA LEU A 103 2.59 1.46 21.33
C LEU A 103 3.84 2.35 21.35
N ALA A 104 3.91 3.38 20.52
CA ALA A 104 5.09 4.23 20.37
C ALA A 104 4.71 5.70 20.17
N ASP A 105 5.62 6.59 20.56
CA ASP A 105 5.48 8.04 20.37
C ASP A 105 5.64 8.44 18.89
N TYR A 106 6.43 7.68 18.15
CA TYR A 106 6.66 7.88 16.71
C TYR A 106 6.43 6.59 15.95
N VAL A 107 5.70 6.68 14.85
CA VAL A 107 5.48 5.57 13.92
C VAL A 107 5.92 6.02 12.52
N VAL A 108 6.91 5.33 11.99
CA VAL A 108 7.37 5.52 10.61
C VAL A 108 6.79 4.39 9.76
N THR A 109 6.11 4.74 8.70
CA THR A 109 5.51 3.77 7.78
C THR A 109 5.86 4.10 6.33
N GLU A 110 5.81 3.09 5.48
CA GLU A 110 5.98 3.27 4.04
C GLU A 110 4.71 3.83 3.39
N ALA A 111 4.88 4.43 2.22
CA ALA A 111 3.79 4.79 1.34
C ALA A 111 3.83 4.04 -0.02
N GLY A 112 4.82 3.19 -0.22
CA GLY A 112 5.05 2.38 -1.43
C GLY A 112 5.44 3.22 -2.66
N PHE A 113 6.39 2.76 -3.47
CA PHE A 113 6.85 3.39 -4.72
C PHE A 113 7.06 4.93 -4.66
N GLY A 114 6.88 5.62 -5.80
CA GLY A 114 6.99 7.07 -5.89
C GLY A 114 5.79 7.82 -5.31
N ALA A 115 5.97 9.11 -5.05
CA ALA A 115 4.92 9.95 -4.46
C ALA A 115 3.70 10.12 -5.37
N ASP A 116 3.88 9.97 -6.67
CA ASP A 116 2.82 10.01 -7.70
C ASP A 116 2.01 8.72 -7.81
N LEU A 117 2.35 7.68 -7.07
CA LEU A 117 1.60 6.43 -7.02
C LEU A 117 1.30 6.03 -5.57
N GLY A 118 2.32 5.69 -4.80
CA GLY A 118 2.17 5.14 -3.46
C GLY A 118 1.70 6.18 -2.44
N ALA A 119 2.28 7.37 -2.41
CA ALA A 119 1.85 8.42 -1.48
C ALA A 119 0.43 8.88 -1.77
N GLU A 120 0.03 8.99 -3.04
CA GLU A 120 -1.36 9.30 -3.40
C GLU A 120 -2.32 8.25 -2.87
N LYS A 121 -2.03 6.97 -3.07
CA LYS A 121 -2.87 5.87 -2.56
C LYS A 121 -2.87 5.79 -1.04
N PHE A 122 -1.72 6.01 -0.40
CA PHE A 122 -1.63 6.08 1.06
C PHE A 122 -2.56 7.16 1.61
N LEU A 123 -2.46 8.38 1.12
CA LEU A 123 -3.27 9.52 1.58
C LEU A 123 -4.74 9.36 1.17
N ASN A 124 -5.02 9.09 -0.09
CA ASN A 124 -6.39 9.05 -0.63
C ASN A 124 -7.17 7.79 -0.26
N ILE A 125 -6.51 6.66 -0.03
CA ILE A 125 -7.18 5.40 0.29
C ILE A 125 -7.02 5.07 1.77
N LYS A 126 -5.78 4.80 2.22
CA LYS A 126 -5.53 4.31 3.59
C LYS A 126 -5.88 5.35 4.64
N CYS A 127 -5.39 6.57 4.50
CA CYS A 127 -5.65 7.65 5.47
C CYS A 127 -7.13 7.98 5.56
N ARG A 128 -7.81 8.17 4.43
CA ARG A 128 -9.24 8.47 4.40
C ARG A 128 -10.11 7.35 4.98
N LYS A 129 -9.77 6.09 4.69
CA LYS A 129 -10.52 4.92 5.20
C LYS A 129 -10.30 4.68 6.69
N SER A 130 -9.10 4.95 7.20
CA SER A 130 -8.72 4.64 8.58
C SER A 130 -8.84 5.82 9.55
N GLY A 131 -8.97 7.05 9.04
CA GLY A 131 -8.91 8.27 9.85
C GLY A 131 -7.51 8.63 10.34
N ILE A 132 -6.47 7.96 9.85
CA ILE A 132 -5.07 8.26 10.18
C ILE A 132 -4.63 9.47 9.34
N LYS A 133 -3.90 10.39 9.96
CA LYS A 133 -3.25 11.53 9.28
C LYS A 133 -1.76 11.51 9.61
N PRO A 134 -0.87 11.64 8.62
CA PRO A 134 0.56 11.77 8.89
C PRO A 134 0.86 13.19 9.39
N ASP A 135 1.73 13.31 10.39
CA ASP A 135 2.24 14.61 10.88
C ASP A 135 3.40 15.10 10.00
N CYS A 136 4.09 14.18 9.33
CA CYS A 136 5.22 14.48 8.47
C CYS A 136 5.30 13.48 7.32
N VAL A 137 5.73 13.96 6.16
CA VAL A 137 6.06 13.12 4.99
C VAL A 137 7.53 13.32 4.64
N VAL A 138 8.28 12.23 4.57
CA VAL A 138 9.68 12.23 4.15
C VAL A 138 9.80 11.75 2.72
N ILE A 139 10.25 12.61 1.83
CA ILE A 139 10.52 12.27 0.44
C ILE A 139 11.98 11.84 0.31
N VAL A 140 12.19 10.60 -0.14
CA VAL A 140 13.52 10.05 -0.38
C VAL A 140 13.89 10.26 -1.84
N ALA A 141 14.92 11.07 -2.08
CA ALA A 141 15.48 11.29 -3.40
C ALA A 141 16.96 10.89 -3.43
N THR A 142 17.36 10.14 -4.45
CA THR A 142 18.75 9.75 -4.64
C THR A 142 19.37 10.46 -5.84
N ILE A 143 20.68 10.75 -5.76
CA ILE A 143 21.44 11.31 -6.89
C ILE A 143 21.31 10.43 -8.13
N ARG A 144 21.29 9.10 -7.97
CA ARG A 144 21.11 8.15 -9.08
C ARG A 144 19.76 8.30 -9.75
N ALA A 145 18.68 8.40 -8.97
CA ALA A 145 17.33 8.60 -9.50
C ALA A 145 17.22 9.94 -10.23
N LEU A 146 17.75 11.02 -9.66
CA LEU A 146 17.74 12.33 -10.30
C LEU A 146 18.50 12.32 -11.63
N LYS A 147 19.68 11.70 -11.69
CA LYS A 147 20.43 11.55 -12.96
C LYS A 147 19.65 10.73 -14.00
N MET A 148 19.01 9.65 -13.58
CA MET A 148 18.18 8.83 -14.47
C MET A 148 17.00 9.62 -15.04
N HIS A 149 16.28 10.38 -14.21
CA HIS A 149 15.23 11.30 -14.65
C HIS A 149 15.77 12.44 -15.54
N GLY A 150 17.04 12.77 -15.40
CA GLY A 150 17.76 13.70 -16.29
C GLY A 150 18.17 13.11 -17.63
N GLY A 151 17.94 11.80 -17.86
CA GLY A 151 18.20 11.11 -19.12
C GLY A 151 19.49 10.27 -19.14
N VAL A 152 20.11 9.99 -17.99
CA VAL A 152 21.30 9.11 -17.90
C VAL A 152 20.85 7.64 -17.91
N THR A 153 21.51 6.82 -18.71
CA THR A 153 21.26 5.37 -18.78
C THR A 153 21.72 4.65 -17.50
N LYS A 154 21.18 3.45 -17.24
CA LYS A 154 21.50 2.69 -16.01
C LYS A 154 22.99 2.43 -15.83
N ASP A 155 23.70 2.15 -16.93
CA ASP A 155 25.12 1.78 -16.91
C ASP A 155 26.01 2.98 -16.58
N GLU A 156 25.56 4.19 -16.89
CA GLU A 156 26.29 5.44 -16.67
C GLU A 156 25.95 6.13 -15.34
N LEU A 157 25.01 5.61 -14.57
CA LEU A 157 24.57 6.23 -13.30
C LEU A 157 25.68 6.36 -12.25
N LYS A 158 26.78 5.62 -12.38
CA LYS A 158 27.94 5.74 -11.48
C LYS A 158 28.80 6.96 -11.81
N ASN A 159 28.79 7.42 -13.06
CA ASN A 159 29.60 8.54 -13.52
C ASN A 159 29.02 9.87 -13.05
N GLU A 160 29.85 10.87 -12.82
CA GLU A 160 29.40 12.21 -12.48
C GLU A 160 28.66 12.83 -13.69
N ASN A 161 27.49 13.41 -13.43
CA ASN A 161 26.73 14.16 -14.41
C ASN A 161 25.81 15.19 -13.75
N VAL A 162 26.39 16.33 -13.38
CA VAL A 162 25.69 17.43 -12.70
C VAL A 162 24.61 18.05 -13.58
N LYS A 163 24.81 18.10 -14.92
CA LYS A 163 23.82 18.63 -15.85
C LYS A 163 22.53 17.78 -15.84
N ALA A 164 22.68 16.47 -15.92
CA ALA A 164 21.54 15.55 -15.85
C ALA A 164 20.87 15.57 -14.47
N LEU A 165 21.65 15.65 -13.38
CA LEU A 165 21.12 15.79 -12.04
C LEU A 165 20.22 17.03 -11.91
N LYS A 166 20.70 18.20 -12.35
CA LYS A 166 19.91 19.45 -12.35
C LYS A 166 18.62 19.31 -13.18
N LYS A 167 18.70 18.68 -14.35
CA LYS A 167 17.52 18.40 -15.17
C LYS A 167 16.50 17.48 -14.46
N GLY A 168 16.98 16.52 -13.67
CA GLY A 168 16.13 15.60 -12.93
C GLY A 168 15.43 16.22 -11.72
N LEU A 169 15.88 17.38 -11.21
CA LEU A 169 15.24 18.10 -10.09
C LEU A 169 13.77 18.46 -10.38
N VAL A 170 13.43 18.71 -11.63
CA VAL A 170 12.03 18.99 -12.04
C VAL A 170 11.09 17.86 -11.65
N ASN A 171 11.57 16.60 -11.73
CA ASN A 171 10.77 15.47 -11.28
C ASN A 171 10.61 15.43 -9.75
N LEU A 172 11.66 15.74 -9.01
CA LEU A 172 11.59 15.84 -7.55
C LEU A 172 10.61 16.94 -7.10
N GLU A 173 10.68 18.11 -7.73
CA GLU A 173 9.76 19.22 -7.46
C GLU A 173 8.29 18.81 -7.69
N ARG A 174 8.01 18.05 -8.76
CA ARG A 174 6.69 17.50 -9.02
C ARG A 174 6.20 16.60 -7.87
N HIS A 175 7.05 15.71 -7.36
CA HIS A 175 6.72 14.85 -6.23
C HIS A 175 6.48 15.64 -4.94
N ILE A 176 7.27 16.68 -4.68
CA ILE A 176 7.08 17.58 -3.54
C ILE A 176 5.72 18.27 -3.64
N ASN A 177 5.42 18.89 -4.77
CA ASN A 177 4.17 19.60 -4.99
C ASN A 177 2.94 18.69 -4.89
N ASN A 178 3.04 17.46 -5.45
CA ASN A 178 1.98 16.47 -5.31
C ASN A 178 1.74 16.10 -3.84
N THR A 179 2.79 15.82 -3.09
CA THR A 179 2.68 15.49 -1.66
C THR A 179 2.07 16.64 -0.85
N LEU A 180 2.52 17.89 -1.10
CA LEU A 180 1.98 19.07 -0.45
C LEU A 180 0.49 19.28 -0.75
N SER A 181 0.03 18.94 -1.94
CA SER A 181 -1.39 19.03 -2.30
C SER A 181 -2.27 18.00 -1.58
N LEU A 182 -1.68 16.90 -1.11
CA LEU A 182 -2.41 15.76 -0.51
C LEU A 182 -2.35 15.74 1.02
N ILE A 183 -1.28 16.27 1.64
CA ILE A 183 -1.07 16.14 3.09
C ILE A 183 -2.10 16.90 3.94
N HIS A 184 -2.82 17.82 3.35
CA HIS A 184 -3.86 18.62 4.02
C HIS A 184 -5.25 17.95 4.05
N ILE A 185 -5.34 16.70 3.70
CA ILE A 185 -6.60 15.91 3.64
C ILE A 185 -7.21 15.70 5.02
#